data_6583f02573c22a2d7b1524e21ecb0825
#
_entry.id   6583f02573c22a2d7b1524e21ecb0825
#
_cell.length_a   1.000
_cell.length_b   1.000
_cell.length_c   1.000
_cell.angle_alpha   90.00
_cell.angle_beta   90.00
_cell.angle_gamma   90.00
#
_symmetry.space_group_name_H-M   'P 1'
#
loop_
_entity.id
_entity.type
_entity.pdbx_description
1 polymer ?
#
loop_
_entity_poly.entity_id
_entity_poly.type
_entity_poly.pdbx_seq_one_letter_code
_entity_poly.pdbx_strand_id
1 'polypeptide(L)'
;MEIVIITGLSGSGKSSAAHYFEDMGYFVIDNLPPQLSTDIFNVLADREQMDDTTGSAKLVLVMDMRNPHLIEKLVPALEDMKQKDLDVNVLYLEASEKSLISRYKQSRRDHPLSAGRSLVEAIRLEQKLMVPVRKLATEIIDTSVLSLAELRESLFRIFMDKTDTAARITIFLQSFGFKYG
;
A
#
# COMPACT_ATOMS: atom_id res chain seq x y z
N MET A 1 -1.45 -17.24 -6.03
CA MET A 1 -0.71 -16.11 -5.40
C MET A 1 -1.64 -14.91 -5.32
N GLU A 2 -1.84 -14.36 -4.12
CA GLU A 2 -2.59 -13.11 -3.91
C GLU A 2 -1.61 -11.93 -3.91
N ILE A 3 -1.89 -10.91 -4.72
CA ILE A 3 -1.00 -9.76 -4.88
C ILE A 3 -1.76 -8.48 -4.52
N VAL A 4 -1.20 -7.68 -3.63
CA VAL A 4 -1.71 -6.35 -3.31
C VAL A 4 -0.68 -5.31 -3.69
N ILE A 5 -1.08 -4.33 -4.50
CA ILE A 5 -0.25 -3.19 -4.85
C ILE A 5 -0.72 -2.00 -4.05
N ILE A 6 0.13 -1.51 -3.16
CA ILE A 6 -0.15 -0.29 -2.40
C ILE A 6 0.45 0.90 -3.13
N THR A 7 -0.40 1.84 -3.48
CA THR A 7 0.01 3.12 -4.08
C THR A 7 -0.85 4.27 -3.54
N GLY A 8 -0.63 5.48 -4.00
CA GLY A 8 -1.40 6.65 -3.57
C GLY A 8 -0.53 7.85 -3.22
N LEU A 9 -1.16 8.89 -2.70
CA LEU A 9 -0.53 10.18 -2.44
C LEU A 9 0.60 10.07 -1.40
N SER A 10 1.62 10.88 -1.57
CA SER A 10 2.71 11.03 -0.60
C SER A 10 2.15 11.55 0.73
N GLY A 11 2.45 10.86 1.83
CA GLY A 11 1.89 11.17 3.17
C GLY A 11 0.49 10.61 3.44
N SER A 12 -0.08 9.79 2.54
CA SER A 12 -1.40 9.16 2.72
C SER A 12 -1.40 7.97 3.68
N GLY A 13 -0.23 7.48 4.13
CA GLY A 13 -0.15 6.36 5.09
C GLY A 13 0.28 5.02 4.49
N LYS A 14 0.87 5.00 3.28
CA LYS A 14 1.34 3.77 2.62
C LYS A 14 2.27 2.91 3.49
N SER A 15 3.25 3.52 4.15
CA SER A 15 4.18 2.78 5.02
C SER A 15 3.47 2.16 6.23
N SER A 16 2.47 2.82 6.80
CA SER A 16 1.66 2.24 7.88
C SER A 16 0.83 1.07 7.37
N ALA A 17 0.23 1.19 6.19
CA ALA A 17 -0.50 0.10 5.56
C ALA A 17 0.42 -1.10 5.28
N ALA A 18 1.64 -0.86 4.77
CA ALA A 18 2.64 -1.90 4.53
C ALA A 18 2.93 -2.73 5.79
N HIS A 19 3.17 -2.08 6.95
CA HIS A 19 3.37 -2.78 8.22
C HIS A 19 2.16 -3.61 8.65
N TYR A 20 0.93 -3.12 8.40
CA TYR A 20 -0.25 -3.92 8.73
C TYR A 20 -0.41 -5.15 7.82
N PHE A 21 0.04 -5.08 6.58
CA PHE A 21 0.09 -6.24 5.71
C PHE A 21 1.15 -7.26 6.15
N GLU A 22 2.31 -6.81 6.68
CA GLU A 22 3.29 -7.70 7.33
C GLU A 22 2.65 -8.43 8.53
N ASP A 23 1.88 -7.72 9.38
CA ASP A 23 1.14 -8.31 10.50
C ASP A 23 0.08 -9.33 10.02
N MET A 24 -0.46 -9.18 8.81
CA MET A 24 -1.39 -10.12 8.17
C MET A 24 -0.70 -11.30 7.47
N GLY A 25 0.64 -11.38 7.54
CA GLY A 25 1.42 -12.47 6.97
C GLY A 25 1.74 -12.32 5.49
N TYR A 26 1.61 -11.13 4.93
CA TYR A 26 2.07 -10.84 3.56
C TYR A 26 3.58 -10.59 3.53
N PHE A 27 4.23 -11.05 2.47
CA PHE A 27 5.59 -10.63 2.16
C PHE A 27 5.54 -9.25 1.50
N VAL A 28 6.18 -8.26 2.13
CA VAL A 28 6.11 -6.86 1.69
C VAL A 28 7.41 -6.43 1.03
N ILE A 29 7.31 -5.85 -0.16
CA ILE A 29 8.42 -5.18 -0.85
C ILE A 29 8.08 -3.69 -0.94
N ASP A 30 8.80 -2.87 -0.19
CA ASP A 30 8.57 -1.41 -0.17
C ASP A 30 9.44 -0.69 -1.21
N ASN A 31 8.91 0.44 -1.70
CA ASN A 31 9.58 1.35 -2.64
C ASN A 31 10.03 0.67 -3.94
N LEU A 32 9.21 -0.25 -4.45
CA LEU A 32 9.48 -0.97 -5.70
C LEU A 32 9.28 -0.07 -6.91
N PRO A 33 10.30 0.08 -7.79
CA PRO A 33 10.10 0.70 -9.09
C PRO A 33 9.12 -0.12 -9.95
N PRO A 34 8.10 0.51 -10.58
CA PRO A 34 7.09 -0.21 -11.37
C PRO A 34 7.65 -1.14 -12.44
N GLN A 35 8.81 -0.78 -13.02
CA GLN A 35 9.47 -1.58 -14.07
C GLN A 35 9.96 -2.95 -13.61
N LEU A 36 10.26 -3.11 -12.31
CA LEU A 36 10.75 -4.37 -11.74
C LEU A 36 9.63 -5.30 -11.28
N SER A 37 8.38 -4.84 -11.32
CA SER A 37 7.25 -5.64 -10.84
C SER A 37 7.10 -6.96 -11.60
N THR A 38 7.20 -6.93 -12.92
CA THR A 38 7.08 -8.14 -13.75
C THR A 38 8.19 -9.15 -13.46
N ASP A 39 9.43 -8.70 -13.25
CA ASP A 39 10.55 -9.58 -12.95
C ASP A 39 10.38 -10.26 -11.58
N ILE A 40 9.90 -9.51 -10.60
CA ILE A 40 9.60 -10.04 -9.26
C ILE A 40 8.49 -11.09 -9.33
N PHE A 41 7.44 -10.87 -10.12
CA PHE A 41 6.38 -11.87 -10.31
C PHE A 41 6.92 -13.16 -10.90
N ASN A 42 7.75 -13.07 -11.94
CA ASN A 42 8.32 -14.26 -12.57
C ASN A 42 9.15 -15.06 -11.56
N VAL A 43 10.00 -14.39 -10.78
CA VAL A 43 10.84 -15.03 -9.75
C VAL A 43 9.99 -15.69 -8.65
N LEU A 44 8.89 -15.07 -8.23
CA LEU A 44 8.04 -15.61 -7.18
C LEU A 44 7.12 -16.73 -7.69
N ALA A 45 6.63 -16.62 -8.92
CA ALA A 45 5.84 -17.67 -9.55
C ALA A 45 6.65 -18.96 -9.75
N ASP A 46 7.94 -18.84 -10.12
CA ASP A 46 8.85 -19.99 -10.24
C ASP A 46 9.08 -20.67 -8.88
N ARG A 47 9.08 -19.91 -7.77
CA ARG A 47 9.21 -20.47 -6.42
C ARG A 47 7.95 -21.22 -5.97
N GLU A 48 6.76 -20.73 -6.27
CA GLU A 48 5.50 -21.45 -5.96
C GLU A 48 5.41 -22.82 -6.66
N GLN A 49 6.03 -22.97 -7.82
CA GLN A 49 6.09 -24.26 -8.53
C GLN A 49 7.09 -25.25 -7.90
N MET A 50 8.04 -24.76 -7.11
CA MET A 50 9.08 -25.59 -6.48
C MET A 50 8.76 -26.03 -5.05
N ASP A 51 7.83 -25.38 -4.36
CA ASP A 51 7.57 -25.63 -2.94
C ASP A 51 6.06 -25.81 -2.67
N ASP A 52 5.61 -27.07 -2.81
CA ASP A 52 4.21 -27.49 -2.64
C ASP A 52 3.73 -27.46 -1.16
N THR A 53 4.59 -27.00 -0.23
CA THR A 53 4.35 -27.10 1.24
C THR A 53 3.91 -25.81 1.91
N THR A 54 4.06 -24.66 1.25
CA THR A 54 3.61 -23.36 1.78
C THR A 54 2.39 -22.86 1.02
N GLY A 55 1.28 -22.68 1.72
CA GLY A 55 0.03 -22.17 1.14
C GLY A 55 0.23 -20.93 0.27
N SER A 56 -0.77 -20.59 -0.54
CA SER A 56 -0.74 -19.50 -1.54
C SER A 56 0.05 -18.27 -1.05
N ALA A 57 1.14 -17.92 -1.75
CA ALA A 57 1.99 -16.80 -1.36
C ALA A 57 1.19 -15.50 -1.40
N LYS A 58 1.28 -14.74 -0.33
CA LYS A 58 0.65 -13.42 -0.18
C LYS A 58 1.73 -12.35 -0.34
N LEU A 59 1.61 -11.51 -1.36
CA LEU A 59 2.60 -10.50 -1.72
C LEU A 59 2.03 -9.10 -1.68
N VAL A 60 2.76 -8.17 -1.09
CA VAL A 60 2.47 -6.73 -1.17
C VAL A 60 3.62 -6.00 -1.83
N LEU A 61 3.31 -5.19 -2.82
CA LEU A 61 4.25 -4.29 -3.48
C LEU A 61 3.87 -2.84 -3.20
N VAL A 62 4.72 -2.11 -2.50
CA VAL A 62 4.51 -0.68 -2.29
C VAL A 62 5.21 0.09 -3.40
N MET A 63 4.43 0.75 -4.24
CA MET A 63 4.91 1.56 -5.35
C MET A 63 4.75 3.04 -5.02
N ASP A 64 5.83 3.68 -4.56
CA ASP A 64 5.83 5.09 -4.20
C ASP A 64 6.25 5.98 -5.37
N MET A 65 5.45 6.99 -5.66
CA MET A 65 5.59 7.83 -6.85
C MET A 65 6.37 9.12 -6.56
N ARG A 66 7.64 8.98 -6.15
CA ARG A 66 8.52 10.13 -5.87
C ARG A 66 9.04 10.83 -7.12
N ASN A 67 8.82 10.26 -8.30
CA ASN A 67 9.28 10.81 -9.56
C ASN A 67 8.14 10.78 -10.59
N PRO A 68 7.81 11.90 -11.28
CA PRO A 68 6.78 11.93 -12.30
C PRO A 68 6.94 10.86 -13.39
N HIS A 69 8.18 10.54 -13.80
CA HIS A 69 8.45 9.48 -14.78
C HIS A 69 8.07 8.07 -14.29
N LEU A 70 8.01 7.84 -12.98
CA LEU A 70 7.54 6.56 -12.44
C LEU A 70 6.03 6.43 -12.54
N ILE A 71 5.29 7.55 -12.44
CA ILE A 71 3.82 7.56 -12.58
C ILE A 71 3.43 7.13 -14.00
N GLU A 72 4.12 7.63 -15.01
CA GLU A 72 3.87 7.27 -16.41
C GLU A 72 4.09 5.77 -16.68
N LYS A 73 4.98 5.13 -15.92
CA LYS A 73 5.29 3.70 -16.04
C LYS A 73 4.40 2.80 -15.17
N LEU A 74 3.79 3.36 -14.14
CA LEU A 74 2.93 2.60 -13.24
C LEU A 74 1.65 2.11 -13.94
N VAL A 75 1.00 2.97 -14.73
CA VAL A 75 -0.24 2.61 -15.42
C VAL A 75 -0.04 1.42 -16.35
N PRO A 76 0.95 1.42 -17.28
CA PRO A 76 1.22 0.25 -18.11
C PRO A 76 1.59 -1.01 -17.30
N ALA A 77 2.35 -0.86 -16.22
CA ALA A 77 2.72 -1.99 -15.36
C ALA A 77 1.49 -2.63 -14.70
N LEU A 78 0.56 -1.83 -14.17
CA LEU A 78 -0.69 -2.31 -13.59
C LEU A 78 -1.60 -2.98 -14.63
N GLU A 79 -1.65 -2.44 -15.85
CA GLU A 79 -2.42 -3.02 -16.95
C GLU A 79 -1.83 -4.36 -17.40
N ASP A 80 -0.51 -4.47 -17.52
CA ASP A 80 0.19 -5.71 -17.87
C ASP A 80 -0.07 -6.81 -16.82
N MET A 81 -0.03 -6.47 -15.53
CA MET A 81 -0.34 -7.40 -14.46
C MET A 81 -1.80 -7.92 -14.54
N LYS A 82 -2.75 -7.04 -14.81
CA LYS A 82 -4.17 -7.42 -14.96
C LYS A 82 -4.40 -8.33 -16.17
N GLN A 83 -3.61 -8.19 -17.25
CA GLN A 83 -3.69 -9.03 -18.44
C GLN A 83 -3.14 -10.45 -18.23
N LYS A 84 -2.28 -10.65 -17.23
CA LYS A 84 -1.64 -11.94 -16.94
C LYS A 84 -2.48 -12.89 -16.08
N ASP A 85 -3.77 -12.61 -15.89
CA ASP A 85 -4.71 -13.40 -15.07
C ASP A 85 -4.23 -13.61 -13.61
N LEU A 86 -3.45 -12.63 -13.12
CA LEU A 86 -3.01 -12.58 -11.73
C LEU A 86 -4.11 -11.97 -10.86
N ASP A 87 -4.33 -12.54 -9.68
CA ASP A 87 -5.23 -11.94 -8.68
C ASP A 87 -4.55 -10.70 -8.04
N VAL A 88 -4.65 -9.58 -8.74
CA VAL A 88 -4.01 -8.32 -8.36
C VAL A 88 -5.03 -7.34 -7.82
N ASN A 89 -4.90 -7.00 -6.55
CA ASN A 89 -5.65 -5.94 -5.90
C ASN A 89 -4.82 -4.66 -5.84
N VAL A 90 -5.36 -3.56 -6.32
CA VAL A 90 -4.70 -2.24 -6.28
C VAL A 90 -5.34 -1.40 -5.19
N LEU A 91 -4.64 -1.24 -4.07
CA LEU A 91 -5.02 -0.39 -2.96
C LEU A 91 -4.47 1.02 -3.17
N TYR A 92 -5.37 1.98 -3.35
CA TYR A 92 -5.02 3.39 -3.46
C TYR A 92 -5.32 4.13 -2.15
N LEU A 93 -4.28 4.69 -1.53
CA LEU A 93 -4.41 5.50 -0.34
C LEU A 93 -4.40 6.99 -0.68
N GLU A 94 -5.42 7.69 -0.24
CA GLU A 94 -5.52 9.15 -0.39
C GLU A 94 -5.78 9.85 0.93
N ALA A 95 -5.60 11.16 0.94
CA ALA A 95 -6.02 12.02 2.02
C ALA A 95 -6.28 13.43 1.49
N SER A 96 -7.09 14.20 2.22
CA SER A 96 -7.37 15.60 1.91
C SER A 96 -6.10 16.46 1.92
N GLU A 97 -6.06 17.48 1.08
CA GLU A 97 -4.96 18.46 1.05
C GLU A 97 -4.62 18.98 2.46
N LYS A 98 -5.65 19.28 3.25
CA LYS A 98 -5.49 19.77 4.64
C LYS A 98 -4.77 18.75 5.52
N SER A 99 -5.14 17.47 5.44
CA SER A 99 -4.52 16.40 6.22
C SER A 99 -3.09 16.15 5.78
N LEU A 100 -2.82 16.15 4.46
CA LEU A 100 -1.46 16.00 3.92
C LEU A 100 -0.56 17.14 4.39
N ILE A 101 -1.00 18.41 4.27
CA ILE A 101 -0.23 19.57 4.75
C ILE A 101 0.10 19.42 6.25
N SER A 102 -0.88 19.01 7.06
CA SER A 102 -0.66 18.79 8.49
C SER A 102 0.41 17.73 8.77
N ARG A 103 0.33 16.60 8.08
CA ARG A 103 1.30 15.48 8.21
C ARG A 103 2.70 15.88 7.78
N TYR A 104 2.84 16.60 6.68
CA TYR A 104 4.15 17.11 6.23
C TYR A 104 4.76 18.10 7.22
N LYS A 105 3.97 19.01 7.79
CA LYS A 105 4.44 19.93 8.84
C LYS A 105 4.94 19.20 10.08
N GLN A 106 4.28 18.11 10.48
CA GLN A 106 4.67 17.30 11.63
C GLN A 106 5.93 16.48 11.36
N SER A 107 6.05 15.88 10.18
CA SER A 107 7.20 15.02 9.83
C SER A 107 8.47 15.81 9.48
N ARG A 108 8.37 17.11 9.21
CA ARG A 108 9.46 17.97 8.74
C ARG A 108 10.20 17.44 7.51
N ARG A 109 9.49 16.69 6.66
CA ARG A 109 10.01 16.14 5.41
C ARG A 109 9.54 17.00 4.24
N ASP A 110 10.36 17.11 3.22
CA ASP A 110 9.96 17.74 1.97
C ASP A 110 9.09 16.82 1.14
N HIS A 111 8.13 17.40 0.45
CA HIS A 111 7.31 16.64 -0.50
C HIS A 111 8.17 16.24 -1.72
N PRO A 112 8.04 15.00 -2.25
CA PRO A 112 8.87 14.53 -3.38
C PRO A 112 8.85 15.44 -4.60
N LEU A 113 7.74 16.16 -4.82
CA LEU A 113 7.58 17.09 -5.94
C LEU A 113 7.78 18.56 -5.55
N SER A 114 8.42 18.84 -4.39
CA SER A 114 8.59 20.21 -3.89
C SER A 114 9.71 21.00 -4.59
N ALA A 115 10.50 20.40 -5.46
CA ALA A 115 11.57 21.09 -6.15
C ALA A 115 11.10 22.43 -6.80
N GLY A 116 11.44 23.56 -6.17
CA GLY A 116 11.03 24.91 -6.60
C GLY A 116 9.55 25.26 -6.44
N ARG A 117 8.77 24.48 -5.64
CA ARG A 117 7.34 24.66 -5.41
C ARG A 117 7.02 24.72 -3.92
N SER A 118 5.91 25.38 -3.59
CA SER A 118 5.33 25.28 -2.27
C SER A 118 4.75 23.88 -2.03
N LEU A 119 4.61 23.49 -0.75
CA LEU A 119 4.00 22.21 -0.37
C LEU A 119 2.61 22.03 -0.99
N VAL A 120 1.81 23.08 -1.00
CA VAL A 120 0.43 23.04 -1.56
C VAL A 120 0.45 22.77 -3.06
N GLU A 121 1.34 23.45 -3.79
CA GLU A 121 1.48 23.24 -5.24
C GLU A 121 2.00 21.83 -5.56
N ALA A 122 2.94 21.32 -4.75
CA ALA A 122 3.45 19.97 -4.90
C ALA A 122 2.37 18.90 -4.68
N ILE A 123 1.55 19.03 -3.63
CA ILE A 123 0.42 18.14 -3.35
C ILE A 123 -0.60 18.18 -4.50
N ARG A 124 -0.98 19.36 -4.94
CA ARG A 124 -1.94 19.51 -6.05
C ARG A 124 -1.42 18.96 -7.38
N LEU A 125 -0.13 19.09 -7.63
CA LEU A 125 0.51 18.49 -8.79
C LEU A 125 0.45 16.97 -8.70
N GLU A 126 0.83 16.39 -7.55
CA GLU A 126 0.76 14.94 -7.34
C GLU A 126 -0.66 14.41 -7.52
N GLN A 127 -1.66 15.05 -6.93
CA GLN A 127 -3.06 14.68 -7.10
C GLN A 127 -3.48 14.61 -8.58
N LYS A 128 -3.08 15.60 -9.39
CA LYS A 128 -3.36 15.60 -10.84
C LYS A 128 -2.66 14.45 -11.57
N LEU A 129 -1.39 14.21 -11.25
CA LEU A 129 -0.60 13.15 -11.87
C LEU A 129 -1.13 11.76 -11.50
N MET A 130 -1.66 11.60 -10.29
CA MET A 130 -2.16 10.31 -9.79
C MET A 130 -3.60 9.97 -10.23
N VAL A 131 -4.30 10.86 -10.93
CA VAL A 131 -5.67 10.58 -11.42
C VAL A 131 -5.76 9.29 -12.25
N PRO A 132 -4.87 9.00 -13.22
CA PRO A 132 -4.94 7.76 -13.99
C PRO A 132 -4.75 6.52 -13.11
N VAL A 133 -3.82 6.57 -12.16
CA VAL A 133 -3.52 5.47 -11.22
C VAL A 133 -4.72 5.20 -10.32
N ARG A 134 -5.35 6.25 -9.78
CA ARG A 134 -6.56 6.15 -8.96
C ARG A 134 -7.70 5.41 -9.67
N LYS A 135 -7.84 5.59 -10.98
CA LYS A 135 -8.86 4.90 -11.78
C LYS A 135 -8.64 3.40 -11.92
N LEU A 136 -7.41 2.93 -11.76
CA LEU A 136 -7.05 1.50 -11.80
C LEU A 136 -7.19 0.82 -10.43
N ALA A 137 -7.43 1.58 -9.37
CA ALA A 137 -7.59 1.05 -8.02
C ALA A 137 -8.82 0.13 -7.94
N THR A 138 -8.66 -1.00 -7.28
CA THR A 138 -9.76 -1.90 -6.88
C THR A 138 -10.34 -1.48 -5.55
N GLU A 139 -9.48 -0.94 -4.67
CA GLU A 139 -9.86 -0.44 -3.35
C GLU A 139 -9.28 0.96 -3.14
N ILE A 140 -10.06 1.87 -2.60
CA ILE A 140 -9.64 3.23 -2.27
C ILE A 140 -9.95 3.50 -0.81
N ILE A 141 -8.92 3.92 -0.06
CA ILE A 141 -9.11 4.32 1.35
C ILE A 141 -8.70 5.79 1.49
N ASP A 142 -9.66 6.63 1.89
CA ASP A 142 -9.40 8.00 2.33
C ASP A 142 -8.98 7.99 3.80
N THR A 143 -7.72 8.29 4.04
CA THR A 143 -7.13 8.33 5.39
C THR A 143 -7.19 9.71 6.04
N SER A 144 -7.96 10.66 5.49
CA SER A 144 -7.98 12.07 5.95
C SER A 144 -8.25 12.22 7.44
N VAL A 145 -9.15 11.40 7.96
CA VAL A 145 -9.61 11.45 9.36
C VAL A 145 -9.38 10.15 10.11
N LEU A 146 -8.84 9.14 9.46
CA LEU A 146 -8.59 7.85 10.09
C LEU A 146 -7.40 7.93 11.05
N SER A 147 -7.58 7.37 12.23
CA SER A 147 -6.48 6.96 13.10
C SER A 147 -5.74 5.74 12.51
N LEU A 148 -4.55 5.45 13.03
CA LEU A 148 -3.81 4.25 12.63
C LEU A 148 -4.58 2.96 12.95
N ALA A 149 -5.32 2.92 14.06
CA ALA A 149 -6.16 1.78 14.43
C ALA A 149 -7.32 1.56 13.44
N GLU A 150 -8.00 2.62 13.04
CA GLU A 150 -9.09 2.55 12.06
C GLU A 150 -8.60 2.18 10.65
N LEU A 151 -7.40 2.65 10.25
CA LEU A 151 -6.76 2.21 9.01
C LEU A 151 -6.48 0.70 9.07
N ARG A 152 -5.88 0.23 10.16
CA ARG A 152 -5.62 -1.20 10.39
C ARG A 152 -6.90 -2.03 10.27
N GLU A 153 -7.95 -1.65 11.00
CA GLU A 153 -9.24 -2.34 10.98
C GLU A 153 -9.85 -2.38 9.56
N SER A 154 -9.78 -1.27 8.83
CA SER A 154 -10.25 -1.22 7.44
C SER A 154 -9.51 -2.18 6.53
N LEU A 155 -8.18 -2.26 6.65
CA LEU A 155 -7.36 -3.19 5.88
C LEU A 155 -7.66 -4.65 6.21
N PHE A 156 -7.77 -4.98 7.51
CA PHE A 156 -8.12 -6.33 7.94
C PHE A 156 -9.48 -6.76 7.38
N ARG A 157 -10.49 -5.90 7.46
CA ARG A 157 -11.82 -6.19 6.91
C ARG A 157 -11.81 -6.42 5.41
N ILE A 158 -11.02 -5.65 4.65
CA ILE A 158 -10.99 -5.77 3.18
C ILE A 158 -10.22 -7.02 2.73
N PHE A 159 -9.10 -7.34 3.40
CA PHE A 159 -8.15 -8.34 2.89
C PHE A 159 -8.14 -9.65 3.69
N MET A 160 -8.61 -9.68 4.94
CA MET A 160 -8.68 -10.91 5.73
C MET A 160 -10.04 -11.60 5.67
N ASP A 161 -11.15 -10.84 5.63
CA ASP A 161 -12.50 -11.44 5.60
C ASP A 161 -12.82 -12.17 4.29
N LYS A 162 -12.05 -11.97 3.22
CA LYS A 162 -12.22 -12.66 1.95
C LYS A 162 -11.73 -14.12 1.95
N THR A 163 -10.89 -14.51 2.90
CA THR A 163 -10.22 -15.82 2.89
C THR A 163 -10.63 -16.76 4.03
N ASP A 164 -11.36 -16.30 5.04
CA ASP A 164 -11.65 -17.11 6.23
C ASP A 164 -13.14 -17.03 6.62
N THR A 165 -13.95 -17.94 6.07
CA THR A 165 -15.33 -18.20 6.53
C THR A 165 -15.39 -18.89 7.90
N ALA A 166 -14.25 -19.21 8.51
CA ALA A 166 -14.16 -19.69 9.88
C ALA A 166 -13.99 -18.49 10.82
N ALA A 167 -14.98 -18.25 11.65
CA ALA A 167 -14.92 -17.24 12.71
C ALA A 167 -13.70 -17.49 13.61
N ARG A 168 -12.59 -16.80 13.36
CA ARG A 168 -11.42 -16.83 14.24
C ARG A 168 -11.60 -15.77 15.32
N ILE A 169 -11.73 -16.24 16.57
CA ILE A 169 -11.63 -15.37 17.72
C ILE A 169 -10.16 -15.04 17.91
N THR A 170 -9.76 -13.80 17.59
CA THR A 170 -8.40 -13.32 17.91
C THR A 170 -8.38 -12.80 19.33
N ILE A 171 -7.73 -13.53 20.23
CA ILE A 171 -7.54 -13.12 21.63
C ILE A 171 -6.20 -12.38 21.71
N PHE A 172 -6.25 -11.08 21.95
CA PHE A 172 -5.06 -10.30 22.27
C PHE A 172 -4.78 -10.39 23.77
N LEU A 173 -3.74 -11.12 24.15
CA LEU A 173 -3.23 -11.12 25.51
C LEU A 173 -2.21 -9.99 25.64
N GLN A 174 -2.59 -8.91 26.31
CA GLN A 174 -1.69 -7.80 26.60
C GLN A 174 -1.26 -7.90 28.07
N SER A 175 0.02 -8.20 28.31
CA SER A 175 0.58 -8.17 29.65
C SER A 175 1.06 -6.74 29.96
N PHE A 176 0.55 -6.17 31.05
CA PHE A 176 1.02 -4.90 31.59
C PHE A 176 1.96 -5.19 32.77
N GLY A 177 3.22 -4.78 32.63
CA GLY A 177 4.15 -4.74 33.77
C GLY A 177 4.03 -3.41 34.47
N PHE A 178 3.51 -3.38 35.68
CA PHE A 178 3.65 -2.22 36.53
C PHE A 178 5.07 -2.22 37.09
N LYS A 179 5.90 -1.24 36.69
CA LYS A 179 7.27 -1.12 37.17
C LYS A 179 7.37 -0.61 38.61
N TYR A 180 6.25 -0.10 39.14
CA TYR A 180 6.11 0.34 40.53
C TYR A 180 4.70 -0.05 40.98
N GLY A 181 4.61 -1.15 41.74
CA GLY A 181 3.42 -1.57 42.48
C GLY A 181 3.36 -0.83 43.79
#